data_8e174a6905ae99b8d9a67135f1395572
#
_entry.id   8e174a6905ae99b8d9a67135f1395572
#
_cell.length_a   1.000
_cell.length_b   1.000
_cell.length_c   1.000
_cell.angle_alpha   90.00
_cell.angle_beta   90.00
_cell.angle_gamma   90.00
#
_symmetry.space_group_name_H-M   'P 1'
#
loop_
_entity.id
_entity.type
_entity.pdbx_description
1 polymer ?
#
loop_
_entity_poly.entity_id
_entity_poly.type
_entity_poly.pdbx_seq_one_letter_code
_entity_poly.pdbx_strand_id
1 'polypeptide(L)'
;MSITLDFNGKNLAKSKTLDLHYLPAKIDGDGEANVEQYFNNYTREATDYGSGVFTNALRGYPLMGQQLKVPEGFKGIVLQETEKPLSESSDRQLRLTGVFDEFTYWNYDKVPSNGDAYRQALLMSDVAQALAQPINEKDLEAEIARNKENTKASP
;
A
#
# COMPACT_ATOMS: atom_id res chain seq x y z
N MET A 1 10.42 -12.54 -22.87
CA MET A 1 9.40 -12.51 -21.80
C MET A 1 8.64 -11.20 -21.90
N SER A 2 7.34 -11.23 -22.14
CA SER A 2 6.44 -10.09 -22.09
C SER A 2 5.40 -10.30 -20.97
N ILE A 3 4.91 -9.19 -20.39
CA ILE A 3 3.82 -9.22 -19.43
C ILE A 3 2.67 -8.45 -20.06
N THR A 4 1.56 -9.15 -20.30
CA THR A 4 0.34 -8.55 -20.84
C THR A 4 -0.65 -8.36 -19.70
N LEU A 5 -1.16 -7.12 -19.56
CA LEU A 5 -2.18 -6.77 -18.57
C LEU A 5 -3.54 -6.76 -19.25
N ASP A 6 -4.44 -7.64 -18.80
CA ASP A 6 -5.82 -7.69 -19.28
C ASP A 6 -6.72 -6.83 -18.37
N PHE A 7 -6.67 -5.52 -18.56
CA PHE A 7 -7.63 -4.61 -17.97
C PHE A 7 -7.83 -3.34 -18.82
N ASN A 8 -8.98 -2.72 -18.70
CA ASN A 8 -9.25 -1.41 -19.25
C ASN A 8 -9.97 -0.52 -18.23
N GLY A 9 -9.97 0.79 -18.44
CA GLY A 9 -10.55 1.75 -17.49
C GLY A 9 -12.03 1.52 -17.17
N LYS A 10 -12.80 0.92 -18.07
CA LYS A 10 -14.21 0.58 -17.82
C LYS A 10 -14.35 -0.62 -16.88
N ASN A 11 -13.43 -1.57 -16.95
CA ASN A 11 -13.38 -2.71 -16.06
C ASN A 11 -12.93 -2.28 -14.67
N LEU A 12 -12.00 -1.34 -14.57
CA LEU A 12 -11.53 -0.80 -13.30
C LEU A 12 -12.69 -0.19 -12.46
N ALA A 13 -13.56 0.60 -13.11
CA ALA A 13 -14.70 1.24 -12.45
C ALA A 13 -15.79 0.24 -11.97
N LYS A 14 -15.85 -0.94 -12.57
CA LYS A 14 -16.81 -2.00 -12.24
C LYS A 14 -16.22 -3.11 -11.38
N SER A 15 -14.93 -3.06 -11.08
CA SER A 15 -14.25 -4.09 -10.31
C SER A 15 -14.73 -4.12 -8.86
N LYS A 16 -14.76 -5.33 -8.30
CA LYS A 16 -15.12 -5.53 -6.89
C LYS A 16 -14.07 -4.87 -6.00
N THR A 17 -14.51 -4.09 -5.02
CA THR A 17 -13.64 -3.62 -3.94
C THR A 17 -13.30 -4.80 -3.04
N LEU A 18 -12.02 -4.97 -2.77
CA LEU A 18 -11.51 -6.07 -1.95
C LEU A 18 -11.04 -5.53 -0.60
N ASP A 19 -11.32 -6.30 0.45
CA ASP A 19 -10.72 -6.13 1.77
C ASP A 19 -9.42 -6.94 1.82
N LEU A 20 -8.29 -6.26 2.05
CA LEU A 20 -6.98 -6.86 1.94
C LEU A 20 -6.22 -6.81 3.26
N HIS A 21 -5.57 -7.92 3.58
CA HIS A 21 -4.66 -8.05 4.70
C HIS A 21 -3.24 -8.37 4.20
N TYR A 22 -2.31 -7.49 4.49
CA TYR A 22 -0.90 -7.73 4.24
C TYR A 22 -0.26 -8.34 5.49
N LEU A 23 0.01 -9.64 5.44
CA LEU A 23 0.53 -10.42 6.55
C LEU A 23 2.06 -10.57 6.48
N PRO A 24 2.78 -10.53 7.63
CA PRO A 24 4.21 -10.76 7.70
C PRO A 24 4.55 -12.27 7.62
N ALA A 25 3.93 -12.98 6.68
CA ALA A 25 4.10 -14.41 6.52
C ALA A 25 4.05 -14.80 5.04
N LYS A 26 4.89 -15.76 4.66
CA LYS A 26 4.77 -16.41 3.36
C LYS A 26 3.70 -17.50 3.47
N ILE A 27 2.69 -17.43 2.62
CA ILE A 27 1.63 -18.42 2.54
C ILE A 27 1.90 -19.23 1.26
N ASP A 28 2.23 -20.51 1.44
CA ASP A 28 2.40 -21.43 0.33
C ASP A 28 1.05 -22.08 0.01
N GLY A 29 0.35 -21.53 -0.95
CA GLY A 29 -0.94 -22.00 -1.40
C GLY A 29 -1.86 -20.86 -1.79
N ASP A 30 -2.17 -20.79 -3.07
CA ASP A 30 -3.18 -19.89 -3.59
C ASP A 30 -4.50 -20.65 -3.62
N GLY A 31 -5.52 -20.08 -2.99
CA GLY A 31 -6.83 -20.70 -2.94
C GLY A 31 -7.85 -19.88 -2.22
N GLU A 32 -9.09 -20.27 -2.37
CA GLU A 32 -10.21 -19.67 -1.69
C GLU A 32 -10.11 -19.97 -0.18
N ALA A 33 -10.16 -18.93 0.64
CA ALA A 33 -10.13 -19.03 2.10
C ALA A 33 -11.26 -18.22 2.70
N ASN A 34 -11.89 -18.76 3.74
CA ASN A 34 -12.94 -18.06 4.49
C ASN A 34 -12.29 -17.10 5.51
N VAL A 35 -11.71 -16.00 5.01
CA VAL A 35 -11.04 -14.97 5.79
C VAL A 35 -12.00 -14.30 6.77
N GLU A 36 -13.24 -14.06 6.35
CA GLU A 36 -14.27 -13.43 7.17
C GLU A 36 -14.51 -14.21 8.46
N GLN A 37 -14.71 -15.50 8.35
CA GLN A 37 -15.02 -16.35 9.51
C GLN A 37 -13.82 -16.61 10.42
N TYR A 38 -12.64 -16.84 9.83
CA TYR A 38 -11.48 -17.34 10.59
C TYR A 38 -10.43 -16.28 10.91
N PHE A 39 -10.55 -15.07 10.34
CA PHE A 39 -9.62 -13.98 10.59
C PHE A 39 -10.32 -12.69 11.01
N ASN A 40 -11.22 -12.16 10.19
CA ASN A 40 -11.86 -10.86 10.46
C ASN A 40 -12.66 -10.86 11.77
N ASN A 41 -13.38 -11.95 12.06
CA ASN A 41 -14.15 -12.09 13.30
C ASN A 41 -13.30 -12.06 14.57
N TYR A 42 -12.00 -12.32 14.47
CA TYR A 42 -11.05 -12.28 15.60
C TYR A 42 -10.23 -10.99 15.64
N THR A 43 -10.36 -10.14 14.64
CA THR A 43 -9.71 -8.83 14.62
C THR A 43 -10.39 -7.90 15.64
N ARG A 44 -9.60 -7.30 16.52
CA ARG A 44 -10.08 -6.41 17.58
C ARG A 44 -9.27 -5.12 17.56
N GLU A 45 -9.92 -4.00 17.84
CA GLU A 45 -9.24 -2.73 18.04
C GLU A 45 -8.51 -2.75 19.39
N ALA A 46 -7.23 -2.35 19.37
CA ALA A 46 -6.37 -2.29 20.53
C ALA A 46 -6.18 -0.84 20.98
N THR A 47 -7.13 -0.34 21.75
CA THR A 47 -7.15 1.05 22.24
C THR A 47 -5.94 1.41 23.10
N ASP A 48 -5.33 0.41 23.75
CA ASP A 48 -4.14 0.59 24.60
C ASP A 48 -2.90 1.04 23.82
N TYR A 49 -2.86 0.78 22.53
CA TYR A 49 -1.74 1.12 21.62
C TYR A 49 -2.01 2.34 20.73
N GLY A 50 -3.15 3.00 20.92
CA GLY A 50 -3.58 4.15 20.13
C GLY A 50 -4.76 3.85 19.21
N SER A 51 -5.38 4.88 18.65
CA SER A 51 -6.52 4.73 17.75
C SER A 51 -6.10 4.13 16.40
N GLY A 52 -6.91 3.22 15.87
CA GLY A 52 -6.68 2.59 14.57
C GLY A 52 -5.62 1.48 14.57
N VAL A 53 -5.24 0.99 15.75
CA VAL A 53 -4.41 -0.21 15.88
C VAL A 53 -5.32 -1.41 16.10
N PHE A 54 -5.07 -2.48 15.36
CA PHE A 54 -5.81 -3.74 15.44
C PHE A 54 -4.91 -4.84 15.95
N THR A 55 -5.51 -5.82 16.63
CA THR A 55 -4.86 -7.05 17.08
C THR A 55 -5.56 -8.26 16.51
N ASN A 56 -4.79 -9.28 16.19
CA ASN A 56 -5.26 -10.59 15.78
C ASN A 56 -4.16 -11.63 16.08
N ALA A 57 -4.41 -12.88 15.73
CA ALA A 57 -3.42 -13.94 15.79
C ALA A 57 -3.52 -14.84 14.56
N LEU A 58 -2.38 -15.20 13.99
CA LEU A 58 -2.29 -16.18 12.92
C LEU A 58 -1.53 -17.40 13.43
N ARG A 59 -2.23 -18.55 13.53
CA ARG A 59 -1.65 -19.82 14.04
C ARG A 59 -0.92 -19.65 15.39
N GLY A 60 -1.48 -18.84 16.30
CA GLY A 60 -0.90 -18.56 17.60
C GLY A 60 0.17 -17.47 17.66
N TYR A 61 0.54 -16.91 16.51
CA TYR A 61 1.45 -15.77 16.46
C TYR A 61 0.66 -14.46 16.58
N PRO A 62 1.00 -13.58 17.54
CA PRO A 62 0.31 -12.31 17.72
C PRO A 62 0.61 -11.37 16.56
N LEU A 63 -0.41 -10.71 16.06
CA LEU A 63 -0.34 -9.73 14.99
C LEU A 63 -0.85 -8.39 15.51
N MET A 64 -0.15 -7.33 15.15
CA MET A 64 -0.58 -5.95 15.33
C MET A 64 -0.70 -5.28 13.98
N GLY A 65 -1.88 -4.72 13.68
CA GLY A 65 -2.23 -4.18 12.39
C GLY A 65 -2.61 -2.73 12.43
N GLN A 66 -2.47 -2.06 11.31
CA GLN A 66 -2.98 -0.72 11.10
C GLN A 66 -3.51 -0.58 9.67
N GLN A 67 -4.65 0.11 9.53
CA GLN A 67 -5.21 0.40 8.24
C GLN A 67 -4.40 1.47 7.53
N LEU A 68 -3.97 1.18 6.32
CA LEU A 68 -3.22 2.09 5.46
C LEU A 68 -4.05 2.42 4.23
N LYS A 69 -4.07 3.69 3.86
CA LYS A 69 -4.71 4.17 2.64
C LYS A 69 -3.73 4.18 1.48
N VAL A 70 -4.25 3.91 0.30
CA VAL A 70 -3.51 4.12 -0.94
C VAL A 70 -3.28 5.63 -1.11
N PRO A 71 -2.09 6.09 -1.52
CA PRO A 71 -1.80 7.51 -1.72
C PRO A 71 -2.79 8.18 -2.67
N GLU A 72 -3.00 9.48 -2.48
CA GLU A 72 -3.87 10.27 -3.37
C GLU A 72 -3.36 10.24 -4.82
N GLY A 73 -4.30 10.11 -5.76
CA GLY A 73 -3.97 9.98 -7.19
C GLY A 73 -3.62 8.55 -7.63
N PHE A 74 -3.53 7.61 -6.71
CA PHE A 74 -3.29 6.20 -7.01
C PHE A 74 -4.51 5.33 -6.68
N LYS A 75 -4.58 4.17 -7.32
CA LYS A 75 -5.59 3.15 -7.06
C LYS A 75 -4.89 1.81 -6.84
N GLY A 76 -5.24 1.13 -5.78
CA GLY A 76 -4.75 -0.23 -5.54
C GLY A 76 -5.45 -1.21 -6.47
N ILE A 77 -4.70 -2.10 -7.10
CA ILE A 77 -5.23 -3.15 -7.97
C ILE A 77 -4.66 -4.50 -7.56
N VAL A 78 -5.47 -5.54 -7.68
CA VAL A 78 -5.05 -6.93 -7.50
C VAL A 78 -5.09 -7.62 -8.85
N LEU A 79 -3.94 -8.13 -9.23
CA LEU A 79 -3.75 -8.87 -10.47
C LEU A 79 -3.49 -10.34 -10.16
N GLN A 80 -4.11 -11.22 -10.91
CA GLN A 80 -3.92 -12.66 -10.81
C GLN A 80 -3.38 -13.20 -12.12
N GLU A 81 -2.39 -14.06 -12.05
CA GLU A 81 -1.87 -14.76 -13.21
C GLU A 81 -2.89 -15.79 -13.71
N THR A 82 -3.23 -15.75 -14.99
CA THR A 82 -4.28 -16.60 -15.56
C THR A 82 -3.80 -18.04 -15.69
N GLU A 83 -2.54 -18.21 -16.09
CA GLU A 83 -1.91 -19.52 -16.26
C GLU A 83 -0.49 -19.47 -15.69
N LYS A 84 -0.09 -20.53 -14.95
CA LYS A 84 1.28 -20.64 -14.48
C LYS A 84 2.21 -20.89 -15.69
N PRO A 85 3.24 -20.06 -15.88
CA PRO A 85 4.15 -20.22 -16.99
C PRO A 85 4.92 -21.54 -16.88
N LEU A 86 5.09 -22.23 -17.98
CA LEU A 86 5.89 -23.46 -18.06
C LEU A 86 7.39 -23.19 -17.87
N SER A 87 7.84 -21.97 -18.11
CA SER A 87 9.22 -21.54 -18.00
C SER A 87 9.28 -20.09 -17.54
N GLU A 88 10.34 -19.70 -16.84
CA GLU A 88 10.57 -18.30 -16.42
C GLU A 88 10.66 -17.31 -17.59
N SER A 89 11.04 -17.78 -18.77
CA SER A 89 11.13 -17.00 -20.00
C SER A 89 9.81 -16.88 -20.77
N SER A 90 8.76 -17.58 -20.36
CA SER A 90 7.45 -17.55 -21.02
C SER A 90 6.76 -16.20 -20.83
N ASP A 91 5.91 -15.84 -21.78
CA ASP A 91 5.04 -14.67 -21.67
C ASP A 91 3.98 -14.89 -20.59
N ARG A 92 3.67 -13.84 -19.84
CA ARG A 92 2.72 -13.88 -18.72
C ARG A 92 1.51 -13.01 -19.00
N GLN A 93 0.35 -13.49 -18.62
CA GLN A 93 -0.90 -12.76 -18.71
C GLN A 93 -1.50 -12.57 -17.32
N LEU A 94 -1.70 -11.29 -16.96
CA LEU A 94 -2.25 -10.88 -15.68
C LEU A 94 -3.65 -10.30 -15.88
N ARG A 95 -4.61 -10.81 -15.14
CA ARG A 95 -5.99 -10.39 -15.15
C ARG A 95 -6.33 -9.59 -13.90
N LEU A 96 -7.09 -8.51 -14.05
CA LEU A 96 -7.61 -7.74 -12.92
C LEU A 96 -8.66 -8.56 -12.16
N THR A 97 -8.42 -8.78 -10.86
CA THR A 97 -9.33 -9.49 -9.95
C THR A 97 -10.16 -8.51 -9.12
N GLY A 98 -9.58 -7.40 -8.69
CA GLY A 98 -10.28 -6.41 -7.92
C GLY A 98 -9.44 -5.16 -7.65
N VAL A 99 -10.05 -4.22 -6.95
CA VAL A 99 -9.46 -2.93 -6.59
C VAL A 99 -9.56 -2.71 -5.09
N PHE A 100 -8.72 -1.84 -4.56
CA PHE A 100 -8.78 -1.41 -3.16
C PHE A 100 -8.32 0.03 -3.02
N ASP A 101 -8.83 0.72 -2.01
CA ASP A 101 -8.42 2.07 -1.63
C ASP A 101 -7.66 2.09 -0.29
N GLU A 102 -7.81 1.01 0.47
CA GLU A 102 -7.17 0.81 1.76
C GLU A 102 -6.94 -0.68 2.00
N PHE A 103 -6.01 -1.00 2.88
CA PHE A 103 -5.71 -2.37 3.30
C PHE A 103 -5.16 -2.37 4.72
N THR A 104 -5.25 -3.52 5.41
CA THR A 104 -4.69 -3.68 6.75
C THR A 104 -3.28 -4.25 6.66
N TYR A 105 -2.30 -3.47 7.11
CA TYR A 105 -0.90 -3.86 7.22
C TYR A 105 -0.64 -4.45 8.60
N TRP A 106 -0.14 -5.67 8.65
CA TRP A 106 0.13 -6.41 9.87
C TRP A 106 1.62 -6.59 10.10
N ASN A 107 2.05 -6.36 11.34
CA ASN A 107 3.37 -6.74 11.84
C ASN A 107 3.24 -7.87 12.85
N TYR A 108 4.31 -8.64 12.99
CA TYR A 108 4.43 -9.65 14.02
C TYR A 108 4.85 -9.00 15.34
N ASP A 109 4.01 -9.15 16.38
CA ASP A 109 4.25 -8.69 17.76
C ASP A 109 4.80 -7.26 17.90
N LYS A 110 4.47 -6.39 16.96
CA LYS A 110 4.93 -5.01 16.90
C LYS A 110 3.90 -4.12 16.22
N VAL A 111 3.58 -2.98 16.84
CA VAL A 111 2.75 -1.95 16.21
C VAL A 111 3.40 -1.43 14.95
N PRO A 112 2.68 -1.34 13.81
CA PRO A 112 3.19 -0.74 12.60
C PRO A 112 3.68 0.69 12.82
N SER A 113 4.87 1.00 12.32
CA SER A 113 5.54 2.28 12.53
C SER A 113 6.08 2.87 11.22
N ASN A 114 6.47 4.15 11.24
CA ASN A 114 7.07 4.80 10.08
C ASN A 114 8.44 4.21 9.69
N GLY A 115 9.05 3.39 10.56
CA GLY A 115 10.27 2.66 10.28
C GLY A 115 10.07 1.38 9.46
N ASP A 116 8.84 0.97 9.19
CA ASP A 116 8.55 -0.25 8.44
C ASP A 116 8.80 -0.03 6.96
N ALA A 117 9.40 -1.02 6.30
CA ALA A 117 9.88 -0.92 4.92
C ALA A 117 8.80 -0.47 3.92
N TYR A 118 7.57 -0.95 4.09
CA TYR A 118 6.46 -0.54 3.24
C TYR A 118 6.11 0.95 3.40
N ARG A 119 6.05 1.46 4.64
CA ARG A 119 5.79 2.89 4.90
C ARG A 119 6.92 3.78 4.39
N GLN A 120 8.16 3.33 4.55
CA GLN A 120 9.31 4.04 3.97
C GLN A 120 9.24 4.07 2.44
N ALA A 121 8.82 2.98 1.80
CA ALA A 121 8.63 2.94 0.35
C ALA A 121 7.57 3.94 -0.14
N LEU A 122 6.44 4.06 0.57
CA LEU A 122 5.42 5.07 0.26
C LEU A 122 5.98 6.50 0.41
N LEU A 123 6.66 6.79 1.52
CA LEU A 123 7.29 8.09 1.75
C LEU A 123 8.32 8.42 0.66
N MET A 124 9.11 7.44 0.22
CA MET A 124 10.08 7.62 -0.86
C MET A 124 9.39 7.91 -2.20
N SER A 125 8.20 7.38 -2.43
CA SER A 125 7.39 7.71 -3.62
C SER A 125 7.01 9.19 -3.65
N ASP A 126 6.56 9.73 -2.52
CA ASP A 126 6.19 11.15 -2.38
C ASP A 126 7.41 12.06 -2.58
N VAL A 127 8.55 11.69 -1.98
CA VAL A 127 9.83 12.41 -2.17
C VAL A 127 10.27 12.36 -3.62
N ALA A 128 10.19 11.21 -4.27
CA ALA A 128 10.56 11.06 -5.68
C ALA A 128 9.67 11.90 -6.59
N GLN A 129 8.38 11.96 -6.30
CA GLN A 129 7.43 12.82 -7.04
C GLN A 129 7.77 14.31 -6.87
N ALA A 130 8.08 14.73 -5.64
CA ALA A 130 8.47 16.12 -5.37
C ALA A 130 9.78 16.51 -6.08
N LEU A 131 10.75 15.59 -6.13
CA LEU A 131 12.03 15.81 -6.83
C LEU A 131 11.87 15.79 -8.37
N ALA A 132 10.90 15.05 -8.89
CA ALA A 132 10.64 14.97 -10.33
C ALA A 132 9.85 16.17 -10.88
N GLN A 133 9.23 16.98 -10.02
CA GLN A 133 8.49 18.15 -10.45
C GLN A 133 9.45 19.20 -11.03
N PRO A 134 9.17 19.75 -12.23
CA PRO A 134 9.98 20.82 -12.78
C PRO A 134 9.84 22.08 -11.92
N ILE A 135 10.97 22.67 -11.56
CA ILE A 135 10.99 23.94 -10.82
C ILE A 135 10.62 25.06 -11.79
N ASN A 136 9.51 25.73 -11.54
CA ASN A 136 9.10 26.89 -12.31
C ASN A 136 9.87 28.13 -11.81
N GLU A 137 10.22 29.03 -12.73
CA GLU A 137 10.92 30.30 -12.39
C GLU A 137 10.18 31.11 -11.34
N LYS A 138 8.83 31.13 -11.39
CA LYS A 138 7.98 31.84 -10.42
C LYS A 138 8.08 31.25 -8.98
N ASP A 139 8.21 29.94 -8.87
CA ASP A 139 8.34 29.27 -7.58
C ASP A 139 9.72 29.55 -6.97
N LEU A 140 10.73 29.63 -7.82
CA LEU A 140 12.09 29.99 -7.44
C LEU A 140 12.17 31.45 -6.91
N GLU A 141 11.54 32.38 -7.60
CA GLU A 141 11.47 33.80 -7.18
C GLU A 141 10.72 33.95 -5.84
N ALA A 142 9.63 33.21 -5.64
CA ALA A 142 8.87 33.20 -4.39
C ALA A 142 9.70 32.65 -3.22
N GLU A 143 10.47 31.60 -3.43
CA GLU A 143 11.34 31.02 -2.41
C GLU A 143 12.52 31.93 -2.07
N ILE A 144 13.14 32.56 -3.06
CA ILE A 144 14.18 33.55 -2.86
C ILE A 144 13.68 34.76 -2.04
N ALA A 145 12.44 35.20 -2.31
CA ALA A 145 11.82 36.28 -1.55
C ALA A 145 11.60 35.91 -0.07
N ARG A 146 11.06 34.69 0.19
CA ARG A 146 10.87 34.15 1.56
C ARG A 146 12.19 34.02 2.33
N ASN A 147 13.24 33.52 1.68
CA ASN A 147 14.54 33.35 2.31
C ASN A 147 15.20 34.70 2.64
N LYS A 148 15.00 35.73 1.82
CA LYS A 148 15.46 37.10 2.12
C LYS A 148 14.74 37.73 3.30
N GLU A 149 13.44 37.44 3.49
CA GLU A 149 12.69 37.91 4.66
C GLU A 149 13.13 37.23 5.95
N ASN A 150 13.33 35.88 5.90
CA ASN A 150 13.81 35.11 7.05
C ASN A 150 15.24 35.49 7.47
N THR A 151 16.10 35.87 6.55
CA THR A 151 17.47 36.31 6.85
C THR A 151 17.49 37.72 7.47
N LYS A 152 16.48 38.56 7.23
CA LYS A 152 16.33 39.89 7.88
C LYS A 152 15.66 39.82 9.24
N ALA A 153 15.01 38.72 9.60
CA ALA A 153 14.29 38.52 10.86
C ALA A 153 15.13 37.81 11.95
N SER A 154 16.37 37.43 11.66
CA SER A 154 17.30 36.92 12.68
C SER A 154 18.15 38.08 13.20
N PRO A 155 18.04 38.38 14.52
CA PRO A 155 18.82 39.44 15.18
C PRO A 155 20.30 39.08 15.34
#